data_52079c5cb2a044e922e50c952b0f0b79
#
_entry.id   52079c5cb2a044e922e50c952b0f0b79
#
_cell.length_a   1.000
_cell.length_b   1.000
_cell.length_c   1.000
_cell.angle_alpha   90.00
_cell.angle_beta   90.00
_cell.angle_gamma   90.00
#
_symmetry.space_group_name_H-M   'P 1'
#
loop_
_entity.id
_entity.type
_entity.pdbx_description
1 polymer ?
#
loop_
_entity_poly.entity_id
_entity_poly.type
_entity_poly.pdbx_seq_one_letter_code
_entity_poly.pdbx_strand_id
1 'polypeptide(L)'
;MPMEDNNNNNSNNSNAVGAYCYEIAKKLFPICRSITGNGFRQSLAILKEELPEINVFEVPSGTEVFDWTVPKEWNCTEAYIEDEDHHRIIDFKDNNLHVLGYSAPFDKVLPFSELKNYIYTQKNQKDVIPYVTSYYKERSGFCMSQNQFDELAKHEDQKYHAVIKSTLDEHGSLTYGECIIKGKSDKEILISTYLCHPSMANNEC
;
A
#
# COMPACT_ATOMS: atom_id res chain seq x y z
N MET A 1 -10.97 44.87 -32.87
CA MET A 1 -9.95 44.24 -32.01
C MET A 1 -10.41 42.84 -31.77
N PRO A 2 -9.71 41.79 -32.25
CA PRO A 2 -10.06 40.44 -31.95
C PRO A 2 -9.61 40.10 -30.51
N MET A 3 -10.48 39.45 -29.76
CA MET A 3 -10.14 38.85 -28.46
C MET A 3 -9.19 37.71 -28.73
N GLU A 4 -7.96 37.80 -28.22
CA GLU A 4 -6.99 36.70 -28.24
C GLU A 4 -7.44 35.59 -27.28
N ASP A 5 -7.44 34.36 -27.80
CA ASP A 5 -7.79 33.14 -27.10
C ASP A 5 -6.83 32.87 -25.93
N ASN A 6 -7.30 33.13 -24.72
CA ASN A 6 -6.60 32.76 -23.48
C ASN A 6 -6.70 31.23 -23.11
N ASN A 7 -7.24 30.40 -24.00
CA ASN A 7 -7.48 28.99 -23.72
C ASN A 7 -6.24 28.07 -23.91
N ASN A 8 -5.23 28.50 -24.66
CA ASN A 8 -4.04 27.68 -24.92
C ASN A 8 -3.03 27.61 -23.76
N ASN A 9 -3.02 28.60 -22.87
CA ASN A 9 -2.09 28.59 -21.72
C ASN A 9 -2.58 27.67 -20.58
N ASN A 10 -3.88 27.46 -20.42
CA ASN A 10 -4.44 26.59 -19.37
C ASN A 10 -4.25 25.10 -19.67
N SER A 11 -4.34 24.67 -20.93
CA SER A 11 -4.16 23.27 -21.32
C SER A 11 -2.71 22.80 -21.20
N ASN A 12 -1.74 23.66 -21.52
CA ASN A 12 -0.32 23.33 -21.36
C ASN A 12 0.09 23.22 -19.89
N ASN A 13 -0.50 24.04 -19.01
CA ASN A 13 -0.20 24.01 -17.58
C ASN A 13 -0.81 22.77 -16.89
N SER A 14 -2.03 22.38 -17.27
CA SER A 14 -2.68 21.17 -16.73
C SER A 14 -1.95 19.88 -17.16
N ASN A 15 -1.44 19.80 -18.38
CA ASN A 15 -0.63 18.67 -18.84
C ASN A 15 0.71 18.59 -18.08
N ALA A 16 1.34 19.70 -17.77
CA ALA A 16 2.58 19.74 -16.97
C ALA A 16 2.36 19.26 -15.53
N VAL A 17 1.26 19.69 -14.89
CA VAL A 17 0.89 19.25 -13.54
C VAL A 17 0.57 17.76 -13.52
N GLY A 18 -0.20 17.25 -14.49
CA GLY A 18 -0.50 15.83 -14.61
C GLY A 18 0.74 14.96 -14.78
N ALA A 19 1.68 15.38 -15.63
CA ALA A 19 2.95 14.71 -15.82
C ALA A 19 3.79 14.69 -14.51
N TYR A 20 3.83 15.80 -13.80
CA TYR A 20 4.51 15.90 -12.50
C TYR A 20 3.91 14.96 -11.45
N CYS A 21 2.59 14.96 -11.30
CA CYS A 21 1.90 14.04 -10.38
C CYS A 21 2.18 12.57 -10.75
N TYR A 22 2.20 12.24 -12.04
CA TYR A 22 2.51 10.89 -12.52
C TYR A 22 3.93 10.46 -12.15
N GLU A 23 4.93 11.33 -12.27
CA GLU A 23 6.31 11.00 -11.86
C GLU A 23 6.43 10.78 -10.35
N ILE A 24 5.68 11.51 -9.52
CA ILE A 24 5.62 11.23 -8.07
C ILE A 24 4.94 9.88 -7.83
N ALA A 25 3.81 9.61 -8.48
CA ALA A 25 3.09 8.33 -8.36
C ALA A 25 3.99 7.14 -8.73
N LYS A 26 4.82 7.26 -9.77
CA LYS A 26 5.81 6.23 -10.15
C LYS A 26 6.86 5.98 -9.07
N LYS A 27 7.32 7.02 -8.37
CA LYS A 27 8.26 6.87 -7.24
C LYS A 27 7.61 6.14 -6.07
N LEU A 28 6.32 6.41 -5.82
CA LEU A 28 5.56 5.86 -4.70
C LEU A 28 5.07 4.43 -4.95
N PHE A 29 4.77 4.07 -6.19
CA PHE A 29 4.13 2.80 -6.58
C PHE A 29 4.83 1.54 -6.03
N PRO A 30 6.18 1.39 -6.12
CA PRO A 30 6.85 0.18 -5.67
C PRO A 30 6.99 0.05 -4.15
N ILE A 31 6.62 1.09 -3.39
CA ILE A 31 6.82 1.12 -1.94
C ILE A 31 5.67 0.37 -1.27
N CYS A 32 6.00 -0.65 -0.48
CA CYS A 32 5.00 -1.36 0.35
C CYS A 32 4.57 -0.47 1.51
N ARG A 33 3.44 0.21 1.35
CA ARG A 33 2.87 1.12 2.35
C ARG A 33 1.78 0.46 3.17
N SER A 34 1.61 0.94 4.39
CA SER A 34 0.48 0.66 5.25
C SER A 34 0.20 1.89 6.14
N ILE A 35 -0.75 1.80 7.08
CA ILE A 35 -1.03 2.91 8.02
C ILE A 35 0.13 3.17 8.98
N THR A 36 1.09 2.25 9.11
CA THR A 36 2.34 2.39 9.87
C THR A 36 3.51 1.88 9.05
N GLY A 37 4.71 1.98 9.59
CA GLY A 37 5.90 1.31 9.09
C GLY A 37 6.75 2.12 8.15
N ASN A 38 7.89 1.54 7.77
CA ASN A 38 8.94 2.22 7.02
C ASN A 38 8.51 2.63 5.61
N GLY A 39 7.61 1.87 4.96
CA GLY A 39 7.10 2.22 3.64
C GLY A 39 6.33 3.54 3.65
N PHE A 40 5.54 3.80 4.71
CA PHE A 40 4.87 5.08 4.87
C PHE A 40 5.87 6.22 5.08
N ARG A 41 6.86 6.05 5.98
CA ARG A 41 7.91 7.05 6.24
C ARG A 41 8.72 7.38 4.99
N GLN A 42 9.09 6.35 4.21
CA GLN A 42 9.79 6.54 2.93
C GLN A 42 8.94 7.35 1.93
N SER A 43 7.66 7.05 1.84
CA SER A 43 6.75 7.77 0.95
C SER A 43 6.56 9.22 1.39
N LEU A 44 6.43 9.46 2.69
CA LEU A 44 6.33 10.82 3.24
C LEU A 44 7.63 11.61 3.04
N ALA A 45 8.79 10.96 3.09
CA ALA A 45 10.08 11.60 2.79
C ALA A 45 10.16 12.06 1.32
N ILE A 46 9.66 11.26 0.37
CA ILE A 46 9.56 11.65 -1.05
C ILE A 46 8.66 12.90 -1.20
N LEU A 47 7.50 12.92 -0.55
CA LEU A 47 6.62 14.09 -0.59
C LEU A 47 7.24 15.31 0.06
N LYS A 48 8.05 15.14 1.10
CA LYS A 48 8.76 16.24 1.77
C LYS A 48 9.87 16.85 0.90
N GLU A 49 10.45 16.10 -0.05
CA GLU A 49 11.36 16.67 -1.05
C GLU A 49 10.65 17.71 -1.94
N GLU A 50 9.37 17.48 -2.26
CA GLU A 50 8.53 18.37 -3.06
C GLU A 50 7.88 19.49 -2.23
N LEU A 51 7.62 19.22 -0.94
CA LEU A 51 6.98 20.13 0.01
C LEU A 51 7.78 20.15 1.33
N PRO A 52 8.91 20.87 1.39
CA PRO A 52 9.83 20.89 2.53
C PRO A 52 9.20 21.31 3.87
N GLU A 53 8.10 22.06 3.82
CA GLU A 53 7.36 22.54 4.97
C GLU A 53 6.60 21.45 5.72
N ILE A 54 6.56 20.21 5.21
CA ILE A 54 5.94 19.09 5.93
C ILE A 54 6.69 18.83 7.23
N ASN A 55 5.98 18.96 8.34
CA ASN A 55 6.40 18.47 9.66
C ASN A 55 5.95 17.02 9.81
N VAL A 56 6.83 16.17 10.31
CA VAL A 56 6.57 14.73 10.51
C VAL A 56 6.41 14.46 12.00
N PHE A 57 5.37 13.72 12.34
CA PHE A 57 5.02 13.36 13.70
C PHE A 57 4.87 11.86 13.83
N GLU A 58 5.12 11.35 15.04
CA GLU A 58 5.01 9.95 15.40
C GLU A 58 4.07 9.79 16.60
N VAL A 59 3.14 8.82 16.49
CA VAL A 59 2.25 8.44 17.59
C VAL A 59 2.57 7.00 17.98
N PRO A 60 3.01 6.73 19.22
CA PRO A 60 3.39 5.37 19.63
C PRO A 60 2.27 4.35 19.47
N SER A 61 2.62 3.13 19.09
CA SER A 61 1.71 1.98 19.10
C SER A 61 1.11 1.79 20.50
N GLY A 62 -0.18 1.45 20.57
CA GLY A 62 -0.90 1.33 21.82
C GLY A 62 -1.48 2.64 22.38
N THR A 63 -1.21 3.80 21.76
CA THR A 63 -1.84 5.07 22.14
C THR A 63 -3.34 5.01 21.86
N GLU A 64 -4.15 5.35 22.86
CA GLU A 64 -5.59 5.48 22.71
C GLU A 64 -5.96 6.84 22.08
N VAL A 65 -6.75 6.82 21.02
CA VAL A 65 -7.23 8.01 20.29
C VAL A 65 -8.73 7.88 20.07
N PHE A 66 -9.53 8.57 20.86
CA PHE A 66 -11.00 8.46 20.89
C PHE A 66 -11.45 7.01 21.11
N ASP A 67 -12.08 6.41 20.11
CA ASP A 67 -12.56 5.03 20.10
C ASP A 67 -11.62 4.03 19.38
N TRP A 68 -10.41 4.47 19.11
CA TRP A 68 -9.39 3.70 18.40
C TRP A 68 -8.06 3.61 19.16
N THR A 69 -7.36 2.51 18.99
CA THR A 69 -5.99 2.34 19.52
C THR A 69 -5.02 2.22 18.36
N VAL A 70 -3.93 2.99 18.40
CA VAL A 70 -2.86 2.92 17.38
C VAL A 70 -2.31 1.49 17.35
N PRO A 71 -2.36 0.79 16.19
CA PRO A 71 -1.95 -0.59 16.10
C PRO A 71 -0.42 -0.75 16.21
N LYS A 72 0.04 -2.00 16.35
CA LYS A 72 1.45 -2.35 16.24
C LYS A 72 2.02 -1.86 14.92
N GLU A 73 3.26 -1.42 14.89
CA GLU A 73 3.90 -1.05 13.63
C GLU A 73 4.16 -2.28 12.78
N TRP A 74 3.72 -2.25 11.53
CA TRP A 74 3.89 -3.33 10.58
C TRP A 74 4.93 -2.99 9.52
N ASN A 75 5.86 -3.92 9.31
CA ASN A 75 6.81 -3.89 8.20
C ASN A 75 6.84 -5.25 7.51
N CYS A 76 6.91 -5.27 6.18
CA CYS A 76 7.09 -6.47 5.38
C CYS A 76 8.28 -6.31 4.45
N THR A 77 9.18 -7.29 4.47
CA THR A 77 10.41 -7.28 3.66
C THR A 77 10.36 -8.26 2.51
N GLU A 78 9.54 -9.31 2.63
CA GLU A 78 9.43 -10.37 1.63
C GLU A 78 8.09 -11.10 1.78
N ALA A 79 7.42 -11.37 0.66
CA ALA A 79 6.26 -12.25 0.63
C ALA A 79 6.15 -12.91 -0.75
N TYR A 80 6.02 -14.24 -0.78
CA TYR A 80 5.92 -14.98 -2.03
C TYR A 80 5.27 -16.35 -1.82
N ILE A 81 4.83 -16.94 -2.93
CA ILE A 81 4.48 -18.35 -3.04
C ILE A 81 5.31 -18.92 -4.19
N GLU A 82 6.00 -20.03 -3.94
CA GLU A 82 6.77 -20.76 -4.95
C GLU A 82 6.37 -22.24 -4.99
N ASP A 83 6.60 -22.89 -6.14
CA ASP A 83 6.40 -24.31 -6.33
C ASP A 83 7.59 -25.14 -5.82
N GLU A 84 7.55 -26.46 -6.05
CA GLU A 84 8.61 -27.38 -5.63
C GLU A 84 9.92 -27.22 -6.41
N ASP A 85 9.87 -26.59 -7.59
CA ASP A 85 11.03 -26.24 -8.41
C ASP A 85 11.56 -24.83 -8.11
N HIS A 86 11.05 -24.16 -7.07
CA HIS A 86 11.38 -22.80 -6.65
C HIS A 86 10.99 -21.72 -7.68
N HIS A 87 10.04 -22.01 -8.58
CA HIS A 87 9.47 -20.97 -9.42
C HIS A 87 8.45 -20.17 -8.62
N ARG A 88 8.63 -18.85 -8.54
CA ARG A 88 7.71 -17.96 -7.86
C ARG A 88 6.43 -17.78 -8.66
N ILE A 89 5.31 -18.14 -8.05
CA ILE A 89 3.96 -17.97 -8.60
C ILE A 89 3.49 -16.53 -8.40
N ILE A 90 3.77 -15.99 -7.23
CA ILE A 90 3.60 -14.59 -6.87
C ILE A 90 4.79 -14.12 -6.05
N ASP A 91 5.17 -12.86 -6.25
CA ASP A 91 6.21 -12.18 -5.46
C ASP A 91 5.75 -10.76 -5.16
N PHE A 92 5.80 -10.36 -3.90
CA PHE A 92 5.42 -9.01 -3.48
C PHE A 92 6.36 -7.93 -4.05
N LYS A 93 7.55 -8.32 -4.51
CA LYS A 93 8.46 -7.42 -5.23
C LYS A 93 7.96 -7.04 -6.61
N ASP A 94 7.18 -7.91 -7.26
CA ASP A 94 6.56 -7.63 -8.54
C ASP A 94 5.32 -6.75 -8.36
N ASN A 95 4.54 -7.03 -7.31
CA ASN A 95 3.42 -6.21 -6.89
C ASN A 95 3.15 -6.38 -5.39
N ASN A 96 3.30 -5.30 -4.63
CA ASN A 96 3.14 -5.35 -3.18
C ASN A 96 1.69 -5.61 -2.70
N LEU A 97 0.70 -5.63 -3.60
CA LEU A 97 -0.64 -6.14 -3.30
C LEU A 97 -0.67 -7.65 -3.07
N HIS A 98 0.35 -8.41 -3.50
CA HIS A 98 0.40 -9.86 -3.29
C HIS A 98 0.45 -10.29 -1.82
N VAL A 99 0.76 -9.37 -0.90
CA VAL A 99 0.68 -9.63 0.55
C VAL A 99 -0.58 -8.99 1.13
N LEU A 100 -1.31 -9.74 1.96
CA LEU A 100 -2.37 -9.17 2.80
C LEU A 100 -1.78 -8.11 3.73
N GLY A 101 -2.25 -6.87 3.66
CA GLY A 101 -1.79 -5.79 4.53
C GLY A 101 -1.94 -6.15 6.01
N TYR A 102 -0.92 -5.90 6.81
CA TYR A 102 -0.81 -6.33 8.22
C TYR A 102 -0.72 -7.85 8.43
N SER A 103 -0.25 -8.59 7.43
CA SER A 103 0.03 -10.02 7.62
C SER A 103 1.07 -10.25 8.70
N ALA A 104 0.76 -11.18 9.61
CA ALA A 104 1.74 -11.78 10.52
C ALA A 104 2.75 -12.64 9.73
N PRO A 105 3.95 -12.92 10.29
CA PRO A 105 4.94 -13.81 9.68
C PRO A 105 4.35 -15.17 9.32
N PHE A 106 4.77 -15.73 8.18
CA PHE A 106 4.32 -17.01 7.68
C PHE A 106 5.45 -17.71 6.92
N ASP A 107 5.68 -18.98 7.22
CA ASP A 107 6.69 -19.78 6.49
C ASP A 107 6.25 -21.25 6.56
N LYS A 108 5.59 -21.73 5.49
CA LYS A 108 5.04 -23.10 5.45
C LYS A 108 5.08 -23.68 4.04
N VAL A 109 5.31 -24.99 3.98
CA VAL A 109 5.08 -25.79 2.78
C VAL A 109 3.73 -26.50 2.94
N LEU A 110 2.77 -26.18 2.09
CA LEU A 110 1.39 -26.65 2.17
C LEU A 110 0.91 -27.15 0.80
N PRO A 111 0.04 -28.19 0.76
CA PRO A 111 -0.70 -28.50 -0.47
C PRO A 111 -1.67 -27.37 -0.77
N PHE A 112 -2.03 -27.18 -2.05
CA PHE A 112 -2.94 -26.10 -2.42
C PHE A 112 -4.30 -26.19 -1.72
N SER A 113 -4.79 -27.40 -1.45
CA SER A 113 -6.01 -27.65 -0.69
C SER A 113 -6.04 -26.98 0.69
N GLU A 114 -4.87 -26.76 1.31
CA GLU A 114 -4.72 -26.02 2.56
C GLU A 114 -4.33 -24.55 2.32
N LEU A 115 -3.40 -24.28 1.41
CA LEU A 115 -2.89 -22.96 1.09
C LEU A 115 -4.00 -22.00 0.65
N LYS A 116 -5.01 -22.49 -0.08
CA LYS A 116 -6.17 -21.72 -0.54
C LYS A 116 -6.91 -20.94 0.57
N ASN A 117 -6.83 -21.40 1.82
CA ASN A 117 -7.45 -20.72 2.97
C ASN A 117 -6.73 -19.43 3.37
N TYR A 118 -5.52 -19.21 2.87
CA TYR A 118 -4.70 -18.00 3.09
C TYR A 118 -4.71 -17.07 1.87
N ILE A 119 -5.46 -17.40 0.81
CA ILE A 119 -5.46 -16.64 -0.45
C ILE A 119 -6.77 -15.87 -0.60
N TYR A 120 -6.63 -14.61 -0.97
CA TYR A 120 -7.73 -13.67 -1.25
C TYR A 120 -7.75 -13.33 -2.73
N THR A 121 -8.93 -13.39 -3.34
CA THR A 121 -9.15 -13.09 -4.77
C THR A 121 -10.41 -12.25 -4.96
N GLN A 122 -10.56 -11.63 -6.13
CA GLN A 122 -11.75 -10.89 -6.54
C GLN A 122 -12.47 -11.61 -7.68
N LYS A 123 -13.50 -12.40 -7.36
CA LYS A 123 -14.20 -13.27 -8.33
C LYS A 123 -14.85 -12.52 -9.50
N ASN A 124 -15.32 -11.30 -9.27
CA ASN A 124 -16.00 -10.49 -10.27
C ASN A 124 -15.04 -9.74 -11.22
N GLN A 125 -13.75 -9.69 -10.89
CA GLN A 125 -12.68 -9.04 -11.65
C GLN A 125 -11.47 -9.97 -11.67
N LYS A 126 -11.48 -10.94 -12.58
CA LYS A 126 -10.59 -12.10 -12.53
C LYS A 126 -9.11 -11.78 -12.72
N ASP A 127 -8.79 -10.65 -13.35
CA ASP A 127 -7.40 -10.25 -13.67
C ASP A 127 -6.77 -9.35 -12.59
N VAL A 128 -7.56 -8.83 -11.63
CA VAL A 128 -7.06 -7.91 -10.62
C VAL A 128 -6.58 -8.63 -9.36
N ILE A 129 -5.57 -8.07 -8.73
CA ILE A 129 -5.11 -8.45 -7.38
C ILE A 129 -5.89 -7.59 -6.39
N PRO A 130 -6.68 -8.16 -5.46
CA PRO A 130 -7.45 -7.36 -4.53
C PRO A 130 -6.55 -6.71 -3.47
N TYR A 131 -6.92 -5.51 -3.03
CA TYR A 131 -6.36 -4.89 -1.84
C TYR A 131 -7.14 -5.38 -0.61
N VAL A 132 -6.49 -6.11 0.29
CA VAL A 132 -7.08 -6.63 1.54
C VAL A 132 -6.15 -6.32 2.71
N THR A 133 -6.72 -5.96 3.85
CA THR A 133 -5.98 -5.63 5.08
C THR A 133 -6.50 -6.38 6.30
N SER A 134 -5.71 -6.41 7.36
CA SER A 134 -6.00 -7.09 8.60
C SER A 134 -5.58 -6.30 9.84
N TYR A 135 -5.94 -5.01 9.93
CA TYR A 135 -5.53 -4.13 11.04
C TYR A 135 -6.03 -4.59 12.42
N TYR A 136 -7.23 -5.17 12.47
CA TYR A 136 -7.92 -5.47 13.73
C TYR A 136 -7.85 -6.94 14.14
N LYS A 137 -7.26 -7.78 13.30
CA LYS A 137 -7.14 -9.21 13.59
C LYS A 137 -5.85 -9.75 13.02
N GLU A 138 -4.98 -10.24 13.91
CA GLU A 138 -3.72 -10.85 13.49
C GLU A 138 -3.99 -12.11 12.65
N ARG A 139 -3.55 -12.10 11.42
CA ARG A 139 -3.63 -13.22 10.46
C ARG A 139 -2.61 -13.03 9.35
N SER A 140 -2.30 -14.11 8.65
CA SER A 140 -1.42 -14.09 7.48
C SER A 140 -2.22 -14.36 6.21
N GLY A 141 -1.77 -13.83 5.08
CA GLY A 141 -2.43 -14.11 3.81
C GLY A 141 -1.76 -13.50 2.61
N PHE A 142 -2.18 -13.97 1.47
CA PHE A 142 -1.72 -13.57 0.15
C PHE A 142 -2.90 -13.12 -0.69
N CYS A 143 -2.65 -12.19 -1.62
CA CYS A 143 -3.63 -11.76 -2.60
C CYS A 143 -3.12 -12.10 -4.00
N MET A 144 -4.00 -12.60 -4.85
CA MET A 144 -3.68 -12.87 -6.25
C MET A 144 -4.91 -12.69 -7.12
N SER A 145 -4.73 -12.66 -8.43
CA SER A 145 -5.85 -12.63 -9.35
C SER A 145 -6.64 -13.95 -9.27
N GLN A 146 -7.93 -13.91 -9.60
CA GLN A 146 -8.73 -15.12 -9.65
C GLN A 146 -8.21 -16.09 -10.71
N ASN A 147 -7.65 -15.58 -11.81
CA ASN A 147 -7.06 -16.43 -12.85
C ASN A 147 -5.84 -17.20 -12.34
N GLN A 148 -4.94 -16.56 -11.57
CA GLN A 148 -3.83 -17.26 -10.92
C GLN A 148 -4.33 -18.33 -9.92
N PHE A 149 -5.34 -17.99 -9.13
CA PHE A 149 -5.95 -18.92 -8.18
C PHE A 149 -6.57 -20.13 -8.90
N ASP A 150 -7.35 -19.91 -9.97
CA ASP A 150 -8.00 -20.97 -10.74
C ASP A 150 -6.97 -21.90 -11.40
N GLU A 151 -5.78 -21.39 -11.76
CA GLU A 151 -4.69 -22.21 -12.29
C GLU A 151 -4.11 -23.14 -11.21
N LEU A 152 -3.81 -22.60 -10.03
CA LEU A 152 -3.32 -23.39 -8.90
C LEU A 152 -4.34 -24.44 -8.45
N ALA A 153 -5.64 -24.12 -8.52
CA ALA A 153 -6.72 -25.01 -8.11
C ALA A 153 -6.86 -26.27 -8.98
N LYS A 154 -6.22 -26.32 -10.13
CA LYS A 154 -6.16 -27.55 -10.96
C LYS A 154 -5.27 -28.64 -10.36
N HIS A 155 -4.43 -28.28 -9.39
CA HIS A 155 -3.41 -29.12 -8.77
C HIS A 155 -3.51 -29.08 -7.25
N GLU A 156 -4.65 -29.55 -6.69
CA GLU A 156 -4.97 -29.41 -5.27
C GLU A 156 -3.95 -30.08 -4.32
N ASP A 157 -3.31 -31.16 -4.74
CA ASP A 157 -2.32 -31.90 -3.95
C ASP A 157 -0.88 -31.38 -4.13
N GLN A 158 -0.63 -30.51 -5.12
CA GLN A 158 0.68 -29.91 -5.33
C GLN A 158 1.05 -29.04 -4.13
N LYS A 159 2.29 -29.19 -3.67
CA LYS A 159 2.81 -28.41 -2.54
C LYS A 159 3.43 -27.11 -3.03
N TYR A 160 3.25 -26.09 -2.20
CA TYR A 160 3.81 -24.76 -2.40
C TYR A 160 4.47 -24.30 -1.11
N HIS A 161 5.62 -23.65 -1.25
CA HIS A 161 6.26 -22.96 -0.16
C HIS A 161 5.76 -21.51 -0.15
N ALA A 162 5.07 -21.13 0.90
CA ALA A 162 4.48 -19.80 1.07
C ALA A 162 5.16 -19.08 2.24
N VAL A 163 5.71 -17.90 1.96
CA VAL A 163 6.54 -17.13 2.89
C VAL A 163 6.05 -15.69 3.01
N ILE A 164 5.96 -15.18 4.24
CA ILE A 164 5.80 -13.76 4.57
C ILE A 164 6.82 -13.43 5.66
N LYS A 165 7.78 -12.54 5.36
CA LYS A 165 8.71 -12.00 6.34
C LYS A 165 8.25 -10.60 6.76
N SER A 166 7.47 -10.55 7.81
CA SER A 166 6.91 -9.32 8.38
C SER A 166 7.21 -9.23 9.87
N THR A 167 7.01 -8.02 10.41
CA THR A 167 7.07 -7.74 11.84
C THR A 167 5.83 -6.97 12.28
N LEU A 168 5.40 -7.20 13.51
CA LEU A 168 4.37 -6.44 14.22
C LEU A 168 4.99 -5.96 15.54
N ASP A 169 5.47 -4.70 15.54
CA ASP A 169 6.21 -4.12 16.67
C ASP A 169 5.27 -3.33 17.59
N GLU A 170 5.19 -3.74 18.84
CA GLU A 170 4.42 -3.07 19.89
C GLU A 170 5.05 -1.75 20.34
N HIS A 171 6.36 -1.57 20.09
CA HIS A 171 7.13 -0.37 20.44
C HIS A 171 7.34 0.55 19.24
N GLY A 172 6.67 0.27 18.11
CA GLY A 172 6.70 1.10 16.93
C GLY A 172 5.78 2.31 17.04
N SER A 173 5.48 2.94 15.90
CA SER A 173 4.64 4.13 15.83
C SER A 173 3.85 4.23 14.54
N LEU A 174 2.80 5.06 14.58
CA LEU A 174 2.11 5.59 13.42
C LEU A 174 2.72 6.95 13.07
N THR A 175 3.08 7.12 11.80
CA THR A 175 3.64 8.37 11.27
C THR A 175 2.55 9.18 10.57
N TYR A 176 2.54 10.52 10.74
CA TYR A 176 1.75 11.40 9.89
C TYR A 176 2.53 12.69 9.55
N GLY A 177 2.09 13.37 8.50
CA GLY A 177 2.66 14.64 8.07
C GLY A 177 1.64 15.76 8.15
N GLU A 178 2.09 16.96 8.50
CA GLU A 178 1.31 18.18 8.51
C GLU A 178 2.06 19.31 7.81
N CYS A 179 1.37 20.05 6.95
CA CYS A 179 1.90 21.25 6.31
C CYS A 179 0.94 22.41 6.53
N ILE A 180 1.42 23.50 7.10
CA ILE A 180 0.63 24.71 7.35
C ILE A 180 1.02 25.77 6.32
N ILE A 181 0.10 26.11 5.42
CA ILE A 181 0.24 27.20 4.45
C ILE A 181 -0.46 28.43 5.01
N LYS A 182 0.31 29.44 5.43
CA LYS A 182 -0.23 30.66 6.00
C LYS A 182 -0.98 31.48 4.96
N GLY A 183 -2.24 31.80 5.27
CA GLY A 183 -3.07 32.70 4.50
C GLY A 183 -2.98 34.17 4.94
N LYS A 184 -3.91 34.99 4.44
CA LYS A 184 -4.05 36.41 4.77
C LYS A 184 -4.98 36.71 5.93
N SER A 185 -5.61 35.70 6.52
CA SER A 185 -6.57 35.80 7.63
C SER A 185 -6.43 34.59 8.56
N ASP A 186 -7.07 34.67 9.74
CA ASP A 186 -7.11 33.57 10.71
C ASP A 186 -8.13 32.48 10.39
N LYS A 187 -8.76 32.55 9.21
CA LYS A 187 -9.68 31.49 8.73
C LYS A 187 -8.85 30.34 8.17
N GLU A 188 -9.20 29.13 8.54
CA GLU A 188 -8.50 27.92 8.15
C GLU A 188 -9.35 27.06 7.19
N ILE A 189 -8.68 26.35 6.29
CA ILE A 189 -9.23 25.29 5.46
C ILE A 189 -8.40 24.05 5.77
N LEU A 190 -9.02 23.01 6.32
CA LEU A 190 -8.39 21.71 6.52
C LEU A 190 -8.51 20.87 5.25
N ILE A 191 -7.38 20.45 4.71
CA ILE A 191 -7.28 19.42 3.67
C ILE A 191 -6.71 18.18 4.34
N SER A 192 -7.46 17.07 4.33
CA SER A 192 -7.04 15.80 4.89
C SER A 192 -7.00 14.74 3.81
N THR A 193 -5.92 13.99 3.77
CA THR A 193 -5.72 12.89 2.84
C THR A 193 -4.89 11.78 3.51
N TYR A 194 -4.70 10.66 2.83
CA TYR A 194 -3.89 9.56 3.32
C TYR A 194 -2.98 9.00 2.22
N LEU A 195 -1.84 8.43 2.63
CA LEU A 195 -0.77 7.93 1.76
C LEU A 195 -0.49 6.44 2.03
N CYS A 196 -1.38 5.77 2.74
CA CYS A 196 -1.10 4.46 3.32
C CYS A 196 -1.41 3.26 2.41
N HIS A 197 -2.07 3.45 1.26
CA HIS A 197 -2.42 2.35 0.38
C HIS A 197 -1.24 1.95 -0.52
N PRO A 198 -0.91 0.65 -0.62
CA PRO A 198 0.13 0.17 -1.50
C PRO A 198 -0.32 0.20 -2.97
N SER A 199 0.64 0.30 -3.90
CA SER A 199 0.42 0.18 -5.36
C SER A 199 -0.70 1.06 -5.91
N MET A 200 -0.95 2.26 -5.38
CA MET A 200 -2.06 3.14 -5.80
C MET A 200 -3.43 2.45 -5.75
N ALA A 201 -3.61 1.56 -4.77
CA ALA A 201 -4.82 0.73 -4.67
C ALA A 201 -6.10 1.51 -4.38
N ASN A 202 -5.99 2.75 -3.92
CA ASN A 202 -7.13 3.61 -3.57
C ASN A 202 -6.86 5.07 -3.96
N ASN A 203 -6.91 6.03 -3.06
CA ASN A 203 -7.05 7.46 -3.34
C ASN A 203 -5.72 8.24 -3.43
N GLU A 204 -4.57 7.59 -3.53
CA GLU A 204 -3.28 8.28 -3.66
C GLU A 204 -3.11 9.03 -4.98
N CYS A 205 -3.92 8.75 -5.96
CA CYS A 205 -4.00 9.51 -7.19
C CYS A 205 -4.85 10.75 -7.02
#